data_c1c145d224f547ca5948a28f8d502fdc
#
_entry.id   c1c145d224f547ca5948a28f8d502fdc
#
_cell.length_a   1.000
_cell.length_b   1.000
_cell.length_c   1.000
_cell.angle_alpha   90.00
_cell.angle_beta   90.00
_cell.angle_gamma   90.00
#
_symmetry.space_group_name_H-M   'P 1'
#
loop_
_entity.id
_entity.type
_entity.pdbx_description
1 polymer ?
#
loop_
_entity_poly.entity_id
_entity_poly.type
_entity_poly.pdbx_seq_one_letter_code
_entity_poly.pdbx_strand_id
1 'polypeptide(L)'
;IWGWADPGTWVTVRFNGAYYEAQTGEDGKWMVTMPPQPAGGPYLMEVNEISIRDVLVGDVWLCSGQSNQETPIQRLVEMFPEINVSNNNMIRHYKVPTQEIREEVQEEIAGDAKWISGVASEVMNWTALAYFYALEAYQNTGVPQGMLVSSLGGSEIESWISQEYLKDFPRLILDKEALAAQAEASKDKGEGIWNLPDIDDSDWGTMEMPGT
;
A
#
# COMPACT_ATOMS: atom_id res chain seq x y z
N ILE A 1 3.06 -13.35 -14.92
CA ILE A 1 4.13 -12.33 -14.96
C ILE A 1 3.89 -11.46 -16.18
N TRP A 2 4.05 -10.18 -16.04
CA TRP A 2 3.76 -9.20 -17.09
C TRP A 2 4.73 -8.01 -16.99
N GLY A 3 4.76 -7.23 -18.06
CA GLY A 3 5.60 -6.04 -18.14
C GLY A 3 5.49 -5.34 -19.48
N TRP A 4 6.43 -4.45 -19.74
CA TRP A 4 6.51 -3.67 -20.97
C TRP A 4 7.85 -3.91 -21.67
N ALA A 5 7.81 -3.89 -22.98
CA ALA A 5 8.99 -3.93 -23.86
C ALA A 5 8.62 -3.32 -25.21
N ASP A 6 9.59 -3.17 -26.09
CA ASP A 6 9.32 -2.67 -27.45
C ASP A 6 8.36 -3.61 -28.20
N PRO A 7 7.37 -3.07 -28.94
CA PRO A 7 6.42 -3.87 -29.69
C PRO A 7 7.10 -4.92 -30.58
N GLY A 8 6.54 -6.13 -30.57
CA GLY A 8 7.08 -7.26 -31.33
C GLY A 8 8.29 -7.95 -30.74
N THR A 9 8.85 -7.44 -29.64
CA THR A 9 10.00 -8.06 -28.96
C THR A 9 9.56 -9.36 -28.27
N TRP A 10 10.40 -10.39 -28.35
CA TRP A 10 10.23 -11.61 -27.58
C TRP A 10 10.80 -11.43 -26.18
N VAL A 11 10.00 -11.80 -25.19
CA VAL A 11 10.37 -11.80 -23.77
C VAL A 11 10.39 -13.24 -23.28
N THR A 12 11.53 -13.66 -22.73
CA THR A 12 11.70 -14.98 -22.12
C THR A 12 11.73 -14.83 -20.61
N VAL A 13 10.86 -15.55 -19.92
CA VAL A 13 10.87 -15.66 -18.46
C VAL A 13 11.39 -17.04 -18.07
N ARG A 14 12.46 -17.09 -17.28
CA ARG A 14 12.99 -18.31 -16.71
C ARG A 14 12.68 -18.35 -15.23
N PHE A 15 12.01 -19.40 -14.81
CA PHE A 15 11.64 -19.58 -13.40
C PHE A 15 11.57 -21.07 -13.05
N ASN A 16 12.19 -21.43 -11.92
CA ASN A 16 12.17 -22.79 -11.38
C ASN A 16 12.53 -23.89 -12.40
N GLY A 17 13.55 -23.62 -13.25
CA GLY A 17 14.04 -24.54 -14.27
C GLY A 17 13.22 -24.59 -15.57
N ALA A 18 12.10 -23.88 -15.66
CA ALA A 18 11.29 -23.82 -16.86
C ALA A 18 11.45 -22.47 -17.58
N TYR A 19 11.13 -22.47 -18.88
CA TYR A 19 11.18 -21.31 -19.74
C TYR A 19 9.77 -21.02 -20.28
N TYR A 20 9.42 -19.76 -20.31
CA TYR A 20 8.14 -19.27 -20.80
C TYR A 20 8.41 -18.07 -21.72
N GLU A 21 7.69 -17.96 -22.78
CA GLU A 21 7.90 -16.91 -23.77
C GLU A 21 6.59 -16.19 -24.09
N ALA A 22 6.69 -14.89 -24.33
CA ALA A 22 5.61 -14.07 -24.84
C ALA A 22 6.18 -13.04 -25.83
N GLN A 23 5.40 -12.70 -26.82
CA GLN A 23 5.71 -11.59 -27.71
C GLN A 23 4.98 -10.34 -27.22
N THR A 24 5.69 -9.23 -27.17
CA THR A 24 5.12 -7.92 -26.79
C THR A 24 4.11 -7.47 -27.84
N GLY A 25 2.94 -7.05 -27.38
CA GLY A 25 1.89 -6.50 -28.24
C GLY A 25 2.24 -5.14 -28.83
N GLU A 26 1.38 -4.64 -29.73
CA GLU A 26 1.51 -3.29 -30.30
C GLU A 26 1.42 -2.18 -29.25
N ASP A 27 0.75 -2.46 -28.14
CA ASP A 27 0.63 -1.57 -26.97
C ASP A 27 1.86 -1.60 -26.04
N GLY A 28 2.91 -2.35 -26.41
CA GLY A 28 4.12 -2.51 -25.63
C GLY A 28 3.97 -3.44 -24.42
N LYS A 29 2.83 -4.13 -24.23
CA LYS A 29 2.60 -5.04 -23.11
C LYS A 29 2.90 -6.48 -23.45
N TRP A 30 3.44 -7.21 -22.50
CA TRP A 30 3.59 -8.66 -22.59
C TRP A 30 3.10 -9.35 -21.31
N MET A 31 2.65 -10.59 -21.44
CA MET A 31 2.21 -11.41 -20.31
C MET A 31 2.59 -12.87 -20.52
N VAL A 32 3.12 -13.48 -19.47
CA VAL A 32 3.38 -14.92 -19.37
C VAL A 32 2.52 -15.50 -18.25
N THR A 33 1.74 -16.52 -18.57
CA THR A 33 1.00 -17.31 -17.57
C THR A 33 1.77 -18.58 -17.29
N MET A 34 2.26 -18.71 -16.06
CA MET A 34 2.95 -19.91 -15.58
C MET A 34 1.94 -20.88 -14.95
N PRO A 35 2.18 -22.18 -15.03
CA PRO A 35 1.41 -23.15 -14.26
C PRO A 35 1.62 -22.91 -12.74
N PRO A 36 0.75 -23.47 -11.88
CA PRO A 36 0.92 -23.39 -10.43
C PRO A 36 2.34 -23.80 -10.01
N GLN A 37 2.94 -22.99 -9.15
CA GLN A 37 4.27 -23.21 -8.61
C GLN A 37 4.16 -23.67 -7.14
N PRO A 38 5.09 -24.50 -6.66
CA PRO A 38 5.12 -24.86 -5.24
C PRO A 38 5.40 -23.62 -4.39
N ALA A 39 4.68 -23.50 -3.27
CA ALA A 39 4.96 -22.47 -2.29
C ALA A 39 6.39 -22.62 -1.72
N GLY A 40 7.04 -21.49 -1.48
CA GLY A 40 8.40 -21.47 -0.93
C GLY A 40 9.28 -20.39 -1.56
N GLY A 41 10.57 -20.64 -1.55
CA GLY A 41 11.64 -19.73 -2.00
C GLY A 41 12.75 -19.63 -0.98
N PRO A 42 13.70 -18.70 -1.14
CA PRO A 42 13.75 -17.70 -2.23
C PRO A 42 14.14 -18.31 -3.58
N TYR A 43 13.46 -17.93 -4.63
CA TYR A 43 13.74 -18.31 -6.00
C TYR A 43 14.47 -17.20 -6.76
N LEU A 44 15.11 -17.57 -7.87
CA LEU A 44 15.59 -16.65 -8.88
C LEU A 44 14.61 -16.68 -10.07
N MET A 45 14.18 -15.50 -10.50
CA MET A 45 13.46 -15.30 -11.76
C MET A 45 14.34 -14.49 -12.71
N GLU A 46 14.41 -14.90 -13.94
CA GLU A 46 15.11 -14.15 -14.99
C GLU A 46 14.10 -13.76 -16.06
N VAL A 47 14.13 -12.48 -16.46
CA VAL A 47 13.32 -11.92 -17.53
C VAL A 47 14.29 -11.33 -18.54
N ASN A 48 14.51 -12.03 -19.66
CA ASN A 48 15.62 -11.74 -20.56
C ASN A 48 16.95 -11.66 -19.80
N GLU A 49 17.58 -10.48 -19.78
CA GLU A 49 18.85 -10.23 -19.07
C GLU A 49 18.65 -9.72 -17.62
N ILE A 50 17.41 -9.49 -17.21
CA ILE A 50 17.09 -8.98 -15.87
C ILE A 50 16.97 -10.16 -14.90
N SER A 51 17.77 -10.14 -13.84
CA SER A 51 17.70 -11.12 -12.75
C SER A 51 16.95 -10.56 -11.55
N ILE A 52 15.82 -11.16 -11.21
CA ILE A 52 15.01 -10.84 -10.03
C ILE A 52 15.29 -11.90 -8.97
N ARG A 53 15.99 -11.51 -7.93
CA ARG A 53 16.38 -12.39 -6.82
C ARG A 53 15.37 -12.33 -5.70
N ASP A 54 15.41 -13.34 -4.82
CA ASP A 54 14.64 -13.37 -3.61
C ASP A 54 13.11 -13.38 -3.85
N VAL A 55 12.69 -14.08 -4.89
CA VAL A 55 11.29 -14.26 -5.23
C VAL A 55 10.67 -15.33 -4.33
N LEU A 56 9.56 -15.02 -3.67
CA LEU A 56 8.77 -15.99 -2.91
C LEU A 56 7.50 -16.36 -3.67
N VAL A 57 7.10 -17.59 -3.57
CA VAL A 57 5.79 -18.08 -4.00
C VAL A 57 4.96 -18.40 -2.76
N GLY A 58 3.84 -17.77 -2.58
CA GLY A 58 3.01 -17.89 -1.39
C GLY A 58 1.68 -17.16 -1.54
N ASP A 59 0.99 -16.97 -0.41
CA ASP A 59 -0.26 -16.25 -0.37
C ASP A 59 -0.02 -14.73 -0.33
N VAL A 60 -0.83 -13.97 -1.07
CA VAL A 60 -0.81 -12.50 -1.07
C VAL A 60 -2.16 -11.98 -0.61
N TRP A 61 -2.14 -11.14 0.42
CA TRP A 61 -3.32 -10.58 1.07
C TRP A 61 -3.40 -9.08 0.83
N LEU A 62 -4.55 -8.61 0.38
CA LEU A 62 -4.84 -7.17 0.33
C LEU A 62 -5.38 -6.73 1.69
N CYS A 63 -4.63 -5.88 2.36
CA CYS A 63 -4.95 -5.30 3.66
C CYS A 63 -5.38 -3.85 3.45
N SER A 64 -6.68 -3.58 3.58
CA SER A 64 -7.25 -2.26 3.34
C SER A 64 -8.02 -1.77 4.56
N GLY A 65 -8.17 -0.46 4.70
CA GLY A 65 -8.90 0.18 5.79
C GLY A 65 -8.33 1.55 6.15
N GLN A 66 -8.70 2.02 7.33
CA GLN A 66 -8.26 3.32 7.83
C GLN A 66 -7.31 3.18 9.04
N SER A 67 -7.43 4.05 10.06
CA SER A 67 -6.49 4.20 11.18
C SER A 67 -6.14 2.90 11.91
N ASN A 68 -7.08 1.99 12.13
CA ASN A 68 -6.77 0.71 12.77
C ASN A 68 -5.86 -0.16 11.91
N GLN A 69 -6.10 -0.17 10.59
CA GLN A 69 -5.23 -0.88 9.65
C GLN A 69 -3.85 -0.23 9.55
N GLU A 70 -3.74 1.08 9.76
CA GLU A 70 -2.46 1.80 9.69
C GLU A 70 -1.65 1.77 10.99
N THR A 71 -2.21 1.27 12.10
CA THR A 71 -1.49 1.24 13.38
C THR A 71 -0.13 0.56 13.23
N PRO A 72 1.00 1.29 13.41
CA PRO A 72 2.30 0.71 13.21
C PRO A 72 2.73 -0.12 14.42
N ILE A 73 3.54 -1.13 14.16
CA ILE A 73 4.08 -2.04 15.19
C ILE A 73 4.81 -1.28 16.31
N GLN A 74 5.53 -0.22 15.99
CA GLN A 74 6.26 0.57 17.00
C GLN A 74 5.40 1.07 18.16
N ARG A 75 4.08 1.21 17.95
CA ARG A 75 3.14 1.57 19.03
C ARG A 75 2.82 0.41 19.97
N LEU A 76 3.12 -0.81 19.56
CA LEU A 76 2.78 -2.02 20.29
C LEU A 76 4.00 -2.78 20.81
N VAL A 77 5.21 -2.33 20.52
CA VAL A 77 6.45 -3.02 20.85
C VAL A 77 6.64 -3.24 22.36
N GLU A 78 6.12 -2.35 23.20
CA GLU A 78 6.14 -2.53 24.66
C GLU A 78 5.24 -3.68 25.12
N MET A 79 4.15 -3.92 24.40
CA MET A 79 3.20 -5.01 24.68
C MET A 79 3.67 -6.35 24.09
N PHE A 80 4.45 -6.29 23.00
CA PHE A 80 4.93 -7.45 22.24
C PHE A 80 6.43 -7.34 21.98
N PRO A 81 7.27 -7.43 23.03
CA PRO A 81 8.72 -7.19 22.93
C PRO A 81 9.45 -8.20 22.04
N GLU A 82 8.86 -9.36 21.77
CA GLU A 82 9.38 -10.38 20.86
C GLU A 82 9.55 -9.87 19.41
N ILE A 83 8.85 -8.81 19.04
CA ILE A 83 8.99 -8.19 17.71
C ILE A 83 10.40 -7.65 17.49
N ASN A 84 11.08 -7.21 18.56
CA ASN A 84 12.45 -6.68 18.50
C ASN A 84 13.48 -7.69 17.98
N VAL A 85 13.16 -8.98 18.03
CA VAL A 85 14.00 -10.07 17.52
C VAL A 85 13.39 -10.76 16.30
N SER A 86 12.39 -10.14 15.67
CA SER A 86 11.79 -10.67 14.45
C SER A 86 12.84 -10.91 13.38
N ASN A 87 12.84 -12.10 12.80
CA ASN A 87 13.74 -12.47 11.72
C ASN A 87 13.05 -13.51 10.82
N ASN A 88 12.02 -13.06 10.10
CA ASN A 88 11.27 -13.94 9.23
C ASN A 88 11.26 -13.38 7.79
N ASN A 89 12.09 -13.95 6.94
CA ASN A 89 12.19 -13.58 5.54
C ASN A 89 11.05 -14.16 4.67
N MET A 90 10.19 -15.00 5.23
CA MET A 90 9.06 -15.61 4.52
C MET A 90 7.78 -14.79 4.65
N ILE A 91 7.77 -13.76 5.48
CA ILE A 91 6.70 -12.78 5.50
C ILE A 91 7.19 -11.47 4.90
N ARG A 92 6.37 -10.87 4.06
CA ARG A 92 6.70 -9.65 3.31
C ARG A 92 5.58 -8.63 3.40
N HIS A 93 5.96 -7.39 3.41
CA HIS A 93 5.05 -6.27 3.45
C HIS A 93 5.35 -5.32 2.29
N TYR A 94 4.30 -4.90 1.61
CA TYR A 94 4.35 -3.87 0.58
C TYR A 94 3.32 -2.81 0.92
N LYS A 95 3.75 -1.61 1.28
CA LYS A 95 2.85 -0.49 1.53
C LYS A 95 2.65 0.30 0.26
N VAL A 96 1.41 0.36 -0.22
CA VAL A 96 1.03 1.23 -1.33
C VAL A 96 1.24 2.68 -0.90
N PRO A 97 2.04 3.48 -1.61
CA PRO A 97 2.23 4.88 -1.29
C PRO A 97 0.91 5.64 -1.37
N THR A 98 0.68 6.51 -0.39
CA THR A 98 -0.43 7.44 -0.45
C THR A 98 -0.19 8.41 -1.61
N GLN A 99 -1.16 8.53 -2.49
CA GLN A 99 -1.10 9.40 -3.66
C GLN A 99 -2.23 10.42 -3.60
N GLU A 100 -2.07 11.48 -4.38
CA GLU A 100 -3.17 12.39 -4.64
C GLU A 100 -4.35 11.69 -5.30
N ILE A 101 -5.53 12.29 -5.17
CA ILE A 101 -6.75 11.79 -5.80
C ILE A 101 -6.53 11.66 -7.31
N ARG A 102 -6.76 10.46 -7.83
CA ARG A 102 -6.70 10.15 -9.25
C ARG A 102 -8.10 9.97 -9.82
N GLU A 103 -8.32 10.50 -10.99
CA GLU A 103 -9.61 10.34 -11.70
C GLU A 103 -9.74 8.97 -12.34
N GLU A 104 -8.62 8.41 -12.74
CA GLU A 104 -8.58 7.17 -13.52
C GLU A 104 -7.85 6.08 -12.74
N VAL A 105 -8.28 4.85 -12.99
CA VAL A 105 -7.59 3.65 -12.49
C VAL A 105 -6.16 3.65 -13.02
N GLN A 106 -5.20 3.48 -12.13
CA GLN A 106 -3.79 3.39 -12.50
C GLN A 106 -3.41 1.92 -12.69
N GLU A 107 -2.67 1.62 -13.75
CA GLU A 107 -2.15 0.29 -14.01
C GLU A 107 -0.90 -0.03 -13.17
N GLU A 108 -0.23 1.02 -12.68
CA GLU A 108 0.98 0.89 -11.88
C GLU A 108 0.85 1.62 -10.55
N ILE A 109 1.51 1.06 -9.54
CA ILE A 109 1.70 1.74 -8.27
C ILE A 109 2.90 2.68 -8.43
N ALA A 110 2.65 3.98 -8.44
CA ALA A 110 3.71 4.97 -8.54
C ALA A 110 4.52 5.07 -7.23
N GLY A 111 5.79 5.47 -7.35
CA GLY A 111 6.69 5.68 -6.22
C GLY A 111 7.68 4.53 -6.01
N ASP A 112 8.46 4.65 -4.93
CA ASP A 112 9.56 3.74 -4.62
C ASP A 112 9.17 2.58 -3.68
N ALA A 113 7.88 2.20 -3.67
CA ALA A 113 7.41 1.13 -2.82
C ALA A 113 8.03 -0.21 -3.23
N LYS A 114 8.38 -1.01 -2.25
CA LYS A 114 9.02 -2.32 -2.43
C LYS A 114 8.54 -3.31 -1.38
N TRP A 115 8.70 -4.59 -1.68
CA TRP A 115 8.54 -5.64 -0.72
C TRP A 115 9.64 -5.59 0.34
N ILE A 116 9.25 -5.58 1.61
CA ILE A 116 10.15 -5.52 2.77
C ILE A 116 9.98 -6.79 3.59
N SER A 117 11.10 -7.38 4.01
CA SER A 117 11.10 -8.61 4.82
C SER A 117 10.74 -8.37 6.27
N GLY A 118 10.17 -9.38 6.94
CA GLY A 118 9.77 -9.35 8.34
C GLY A 118 10.95 -9.46 9.33
N VAL A 119 11.94 -8.58 9.21
CA VAL A 119 13.09 -8.51 10.11
C VAL A 119 13.00 -7.30 11.05
N ALA A 120 13.56 -7.39 12.24
CA ALA A 120 13.37 -6.40 13.31
C ALA A 120 13.68 -4.95 12.90
N SER A 121 14.69 -4.73 12.05
CA SER A 121 15.06 -3.40 11.56
C SER A 121 14.00 -2.77 10.65
N GLU A 122 13.13 -3.57 10.06
CA GLU A 122 12.19 -3.14 9.02
C GLU A 122 10.73 -3.14 9.51
N VAL A 123 10.37 -4.05 10.44
CA VAL A 123 8.98 -4.29 10.82
C VAL A 123 8.36 -3.16 11.63
N MET A 124 9.13 -2.30 12.27
CA MET A 124 8.61 -1.28 13.19
C MET A 124 7.59 -0.33 12.54
N ASN A 125 7.73 -0.10 11.24
CA ASN A 125 6.84 0.74 10.45
C ASN A 125 5.74 -0.06 9.71
N TRP A 126 5.72 -1.38 9.84
CA TRP A 126 4.65 -2.18 9.28
C TRP A 126 3.35 -1.95 10.03
N THR A 127 2.24 -2.22 9.36
CA THR A 127 0.96 -2.28 10.08
C THR A 127 0.94 -3.50 10.97
N ALA A 128 0.58 -3.29 12.23
CA ALA A 128 0.57 -4.37 13.23
C ALA A 128 -0.37 -5.51 12.84
N LEU A 129 -1.55 -5.16 12.32
CA LEU A 129 -2.57 -6.12 11.92
C LEU A 129 -2.06 -7.04 10.81
N ALA A 130 -1.41 -6.46 9.79
CA ALA A 130 -0.82 -7.24 8.71
C ALA A 130 0.35 -8.13 9.20
N TYR A 131 1.20 -7.61 10.09
CA TYR A 131 2.32 -8.37 10.63
C TYR A 131 1.86 -9.60 11.42
N PHE A 132 0.98 -9.41 12.40
CA PHE A 132 0.54 -10.52 13.25
C PHE A 132 -0.25 -11.56 12.46
N TYR A 133 -1.07 -11.12 11.51
CA TYR A 133 -1.76 -12.04 10.61
C TYR A 133 -0.77 -12.87 9.77
N ALA A 134 0.21 -12.21 9.14
CA ALA A 134 1.21 -12.89 8.32
C ALA A 134 2.04 -13.89 9.14
N LEU A 135 2.42 -13.49 10.37
CA LEU A 135 3.19 -14.34 11.26
C LEU A 135 2.41 -15.61 11.63
N GLU A 136 1.16 -15.45 12.05
CA GLU A 136 0.28 -16.57 12.43
C GLU A 136 -0.01 -17.48 11.24
N ALA A 137 -0.34 -16.90 10.08
CA ALA A 137 -0.59 -17.65 8.86
C ALA A 137 0.64 -18.49 8.44
N TYR A 138 1.83 -17.86 8.47
CA TYR A 138 3.06 -18.55 8.16
C TYR A 138 3.38 -19.68 9.16
N GLN A 139 3.22 -19.43 10.46
CA GLN A 139 3.46 -20.44 11.49
C GLN A 139 2.56 -21.67 11.35
N ASN A 140 1.32 -21.46 10.94
CA ASN A 140 0.35 -22.55 10.77
C ASN A 140 0.50 -23.33 9.46
N THR A 141 0.98 -22.67 8.39
CA THR A 141 0.96 -23.26 7.04
C THR A 141 2.35 -23.55 6.48
N GLY A 142 3.38 -22.82 6.94
CA GLY A 142 4.71 -22.81 6.32
C GLY A 142 4.74 -22.13 4.95
N VAL A 143 3.62 -21.60 4.47
CA VAL A 143 3.50 -20.90 3.19
C VAL A 143 3.97 -19.45 3.34
N PRO A 144 4.86 -18.92 2.48
CA PRO A 144 5.24 -17.53 2.52
C PRO A 144 4.03 -16.58 2.41
N GLN A 145 4.06 -15.47 3.15
CA GLN A 145 2.94 -14.52 3.23
C GLN A 145 3.37 -13.14 2.74
N GLY A 146 2.65 -12.60 1.77
CA GLY A 146 2.81 -11.25 1.25
C GLY A 146 1.64 -10.37 1.66
N MET A 147 1.91 -9.25 2.33
CA MET A 147 0.90 -8.31 2.80
C MET A 147 0.95 -7.05 1.95
N LEU A 148 0.01 -6.91 1.03
CA LEU A 148 -0.17 -5.71 0.21
C LEU A 148 -1.08 -4.75 0.96
N VAL A 149 -0.52 -3.71 1.55
CA VAL A 149 -1.24 -2.77 2.41
C VAL A 149 -1.60 -1.51 1.64
N SER A 150 -2.91 -1.27 1.53
CA SER A 150 -3.49 -0.05 1.00
C SER A 150 -4.47 0.50 2.02
N SER A 151 -4.01 1.44 2.85
CA SER A 151 -4.77 1.99 3.96
C SER A 151 -4.50 3.48 4.12
N LEU A 152 -5.50 4.23 4.59
CA LEU A 152 -5.39 5.67 4.86
C LEU A 152 -6.25 6.03 6.06
N GLY A 153 -5.60 6.48 7.14
CA GLY A 153 -6.27 6.93 8.35
C GLY A 153 -7.16 8.14 8.08
N GLY A 154 -8.38 8.12 8.66
CA GLY A 154 -9.35 9.19 8.46
C GLY A 154 -10.10 9.14 7.11
N SER A 155 -9.83 8.16 6.26
CA SER A 155 -10.56 8.02 4.99
C SER A 155 -12.00 7.57 5.22
N GLU A 156 -12.90 8.12 4.42
CA GLU A 156 -14.31 7.70 4.37
C GLU A 156 -14.44 6.46 3.49
N ILE A 157 -15.51 5.68 3.70
CA ILE A 157 -15.73 4.43 2.96
C ILE A 157 -15.84 4.67 1.45
N GLU A 158 -16.38 5.80 1.06
CA GLU A 158 -16.57 6.22 -0.32
C GLU A 158 -15.25 6.34 -1.09
N SER A 159 -14.16 6.67 -0.38
CA SER A 159 -12.81 6.76 -0.96
C SER A 159 -12.29 5.41 -1.49
N TRP A 160 -12.93 4.31 -1.08
CA TRP A 160 -12.56 2.94 -1.44
C TRP A 160 -13.50 2.33 -2.48
N ILE A 161 -14.47 3.10 -2.97
CA ILE A 161 -15.44 2.67 -3.96
C ILE A 161 -15.09 3.31 -5.31
N SER A 162 -15.07 2.52 -6.38
CA SER A 162 -14.79 3.07 -7.71
C SER A 162 -15.89 4.03 -8.16
N GLN A 163 -15.53 5.02 -8.95
CA GLN A 163 -16.47 6.02 -9.46
C GLN A 163 -17.65 5.38 -10.23
N GLU A 164 -17.44 4.25 -10.87
CA GLU A 164 -18.49 3.50 -11.55
C GLU A 164 -19.64 3.14 -10.60
N TYR A 165 -19.32 2.72 -9.38
CA TYR A 165 -20.34 2.36 -8.39
C TYR A 165 -20.85 3.56 -7.61
N LEU A 166 -20.13 4.68 -7.59
CA LEU A 166 -20.60 5.92 -6.97
C LEU A 166 -21.57 6.72 -7.84
N LYS A 167 -21.70 6.41 -9.13
CA LYS A 167 -22.59 7.14 -10.07
C LYS A 167 -24.04 7.25 -9.59
N ASP A 168 -24.52 6.25 -8.85
CA ASP A 168 -25.88 6.23 -8.30
C ASP A 168 -26.02 7.06 -7.02
N PHE A 169 -24.91 7.60 -6.53
CA PHE A 169 -24.82 8.44 -5.32
C PHE A 169 -24.13 9.79 -5.63
N PRO A 170 -24.74 10.66 -6.43
CA PRO A 170 -24.08 11.90 -6.92
C PRO A 170 -23.49 12.78 -5.81
N ARG A 171 -24.07 12.75 -4.61
CA ARG A 171 -23.59 13.50 -3.43
C ARG A 171 -22.21 13.04 -2.92
N LEU A 172 -21.79 11.81 -3.30
CA LEU A 172 -20.52 11.23 -2.90
C LEU A 172 -19.46 11.37 -4.00
N ILE A 173 -19.85 11.86 -5.18
CA ILE A 173 -18.90 12.17 -6.24
C ILE A 173 -18.19 13.47 -5.85
N LEU A 174 -16.87 13.41 -5.77
CA LEU A 174 -16.06 14.55 -5.40
C LEU A 174 -16.24 15.68 -6.43
N ASP A 175 -16.82 16.79 -5.97
CA ASP A 175 -16.78 18.04 -6.72
C ASP A 175 -15.42 18.69 -6.52
N LYS A 176 -14.55 18.57 -7.53
CA LYS A 176 -13.17 19.07 -7.48
C LYS A 176 -13.11 20.58 -7.35
N GLU A 177 -14.03 21.29 -7.97
CA GLU A 177 -14.05 22.75 -7.88
C GLU A 177 -14.44 23.18 -6.46
N ALA A 178 -15.43 22.50 -5.87
CA ALA A 178 -15.83 22.73 -4.49
C ALA A 178 -14.71 22.35 -3.50
N LEU A 179 -14.02 21.22 -3.71
CA LEU A 179 -12.87 20.82 -2.88
C LEU A 179 -11.70 21.81 -3.01
N ALA A 180 -11.37 22.23 -4.21
CA ALA A 180 -10.31 23.21 -4.44
C ALA A 180 -10.66 24.56 -3.79
N ALA A 181 -11.92 24.99 -3.91
CA ALA A 181 -12.40 26.21 -3.26
C ALA A 181 -12.37 26.10 -1.72
N GLN A 182 -12.74 24.94 -1.17
CA GLN A 182 -12.68 24.69 0.25
C GLN A 182 -11.22 24.63 0.76
N ALA A 183 -10.34 23.95 0.02
CA ALA A 183 -8.92 23.89 0.33
C ALA A 183 -8.29 25.30 0.31
N GLU A 184 -8.65 26.14 -0.66
CA GLU A 184 -8.18 27.51 -0.73
C GLU A 184 -8.74 28.36 0.41
N ALA A 185 -10.01 28.18 0.76
CA ALA A 185 -10.63 28.90 1.86
C ALA A 185 -10.07 28.49 3.24
N SER A 186 -9.60 27.24 3.35
CA SER A 186 -9.02 26.69 4.59
C SER A 186 -7.50 26.93 4.69
N LYS A 187 -6.86 27.45 3.65
CA LYS A 187 -5.45 27.84 3.75
C LYS A 187 -5.27 28.89 4.82
N ASP A 188 -4.42 28.55 5.78
CA ASP A 188 -3.90 29.54 6.70
C ASP A 188 -3.16 30.63 5.87
N LYS A 189 -3.70 31.84 5.89
CA LYS A 189 -3.13 32.97 5.13
C LYS A 189 -1.84 33.49 5.74
N GLY A 190 -1.26 32.77 6.68
CA GLY A 190 0.06 33.03 7.26
C GLY A 190 0.10 34.27 8.16
N GLU A 191 -1.04 34.84 8.47
CA GLU A 191 -1.18 35.91 9.47
C GLU A 191 -1.23 35.33 10.88
N GLY A 192 -0.49 34.22 11.11
CA GLY A 192 -0.47 33.42 12.33
C GLY A 192 -0.15 34.21 13.58
N ILE A 193 -1.14 34.95 14.03
CA ILE A 193 -1.12 35.69 15.29
C ILE A 193 -1.75 34.89 16.44
N TRP A 194 -2.30 33.72 16.15
CA TRP A 194 -3.10 32.89 17.09
C TRP A 194 -2.33 32.43 18.32
N ASN A 195 -1.01 32.40 18.24
CA ASN A 195 -0.12 32.03 19.33
C ASN A 195 0.56 33.24 19.99
N LEU A 196 0.18 34.45 19.64
CA LEU A 196 0.72 35.66 20.27
C LEU A 196 0.02 35.91 21.61
N PRO A 197 0.77 36.35 22.65
CA PRO A 197 0.18 36.61 23.96
C PRO A 197 -0.91 37.69 23.97
N ASP A 198 -0.89 38.59 23.02
CA ASP A 198 -1.80 39.75 22.93
C ASP A 198 -2.85 39.59 21.83
N ILE A 199 -3.18 38.34 21.44
CA ILE A 199 -4.23 38.13 20.44
C ILE A 199 -5.57 38.60 20.96
N ASP A 200 -6.29 39.35 20.15
CA ASP A 200 -7.69 39.67 20.41
C ASP A 200 -8.56 38.49 19.96
N ASP A 201 -9.09 37.75 20.88
CA ASP A 201 -9.97 36.60 20.68
C ASP A 201 -11.44 36.91 21.00
N SER A 202 -11.76 38.20 21.11
CA SER A 202 -13.12 38.66 21.51
C SER A 202 -14.22 38.19 20.55
N ASP A 203 -13.88 37.97 19.30
CA ASP A 203 -14.80 37.49 18.25
C ASP A 203 -14.85 35.95 18.13
N TRP A 204 -14.07 35.23 18.94
CA TRP A 204 -14.07 33.76 18.90
C TRP A 204 -15.32 33.22 19.59
N GLY A 205 -15.93 32.23 18.94
CA GLY A 205 -17.03 31.50 19.55
C GLY A 205 -16.57 30.67 20.72
N THR A 206 -17.35 30.65 21.80
CA THR A 206 -17.10 29.74 22.93
C THR A 206 -17.74 28.38 22.65
N MET A 207 -16.98 27.32 22.90
CA MET A 207 -17.47 25.93 22.83
C MET A 207 -17.46 25.34 24.25
N GLU A 208 -18.62 24.87 24.71
CA GLU A 208 -18.67 24.07 25.91
C GLU A 208 -18.02 22.71 25.62
N MET A 209 -16.93 22.44 26.30
CA MET A 209 -16.32 21.09 26.25
C MET A 209 -17.25 20.14 26.98
N PRO A 210 -17.50 18.94 26.41
CA PRO A 210 -18.24 17.93 27.16
C PRO A 210 -17.50 17.64 28.45
N GLY A 211 -18.18 17.80 29.56
CA GLY A 211 -17.64 17.44 30.86
C GLY A 211 -17.24 15.96 30.87
N THR A 212 -16.18 15.64 31.57
CA THR A 212 -15.69 14.28 31.81
C THR A 212 -16.75 13.42 32.48
#